data_8ddcbd7b8193cf64f131c16f69a8feb1
#
_entry.id   8ddcbd7b8193cf64f131c16f69a8feb1
#
_cell.length_a   1.000
_cell.length_b   1.000
_cell.length_c   1.000
_cell.angle_alpha   90.00
_cell.angle_beta   90.00
_cell.angle_gamma   90.00
#
_symmetry.space_group_name_H-M   'P 1'
#
loop_
_entity.id
_entity.type
_entity.pdbx_description
1 polymer ?
#
loop_
_entity_poly.entity_id
_entity_poly.type
_entity_poly.pdbx_seq_one_letter_code
_entity_poly.pdbx_strand_id
1 'polypeptide(L)'
;MKFPAALTALLVLGTAFAIADDKPVAAKPEAGREIVLFNGKSLDDWEMVDVGGSGQVELEGGLMLINQGENISGAVYKKAAALPMINYEITLEAKRMQGVDFFVGLTFPVGDVKHCATLVCGGWGGSVTGISSIDGLDASENNTSSYQRYNDNQWYPIKLRVTAKNLSAWVGDKQVIDEDIEGKKISVRPGPVESYLPLSFTTYNTMAAIRNVKLTTIAEPK
;
A
#
# COMPACT_ATOMS: atom_id res chain seq x y z
N MET A 1 63.88 32.75 -56.81
CA MET A 1 64.16 32.21 -55.48
C MET A 1 62.77 32.15 -54.75
N LYS A 2 62.24 30.94 -54.58
CA LYS A 2 60.91 30.74 -53.91
C LYS A 2 61.21 30.10 -52.55
N PHE A 3 60.82 30.74 -51.51
CA PHE A 3 60.84 30.16 -50.16
C PHE A 3 59.49 29.42 -49.85
N PRO A 4 59.54 28.23 -49.29
CA PRO A 4 58.29 27.59 -48.87
C PRO A 4 57.87 28.03 -47.46
N ALA A 5 56.60 28.32 -47.31
CA ALA A 5 55.95 28.59 -46.01
C ALA A 5 55.74 27.28 -45.25
N ALA A 6 56.26 27.20 -44.03
CA ALA A 6 55.97 26.10 -43.10
C ALA A 6 54.66 26.35 -42.39
N LEU A 7 53.76 25.41 -42.56
CA LEU A 7 52.42 25.42 -41.85
C LEU A 7 52.53 24.62 -40.52
N THR A 8 52.56 25.33 -39.42
CA THR A 8 52.58 24.70 -38.08
C THR A 8 51.12 24.35 -37.68
N ALA A 9 50.80 23.08 -37.62
CA ALA A 9 49.52 22.60 -37.14
C ALA A 9 49.56 22.55 -35.60
N LEU A 10 48.66 23.33 -34.97
CA LEU A 10 48.44 23.34 -33.53
C LEU A 10 47.43 22.25 -33.17
N LEU A 11 47.88 21.19 -32.50
CA LEU A 11 47.02 20.11 -32.03
C LEU A 11 46.40 20.52 -30.69
N VAL A 12 45.10 20.85 -30.68
CA VAL A 12 44.32 21.12 -29.44
C VAL A 12 43.82 19.77 -28.91
N LEU A 13 44.44 19.26 -27.84
CA LEU A 13 43.88 18.15 -27.06
C LEU A 13 42.69 18.65 -26.24
N GLY A 14 41.48 18.35 -26.69
CA GLY A 14 40.29 18.55 -25.91
C GLY A 14 40.11 17.43 -24.86
N THR A 15 40.33 17.73 -23.59
CA THR A 15 39.96 16.84 -22.48
C THR A 15 38.45 16.91 -22.30
N ALA A 16 37.74 15.86 -22.70
CA ALA A 16 36.33 15.68 -22.38
C ALA A 16 36.17 15.34 -20.88
N PHE A 17 35.67 16.27 -20.08
CA PHE A 17 35.18 15.96 -18.74
C PHE A 17 33.85 15.22 -18.87
N ALA A 18 33.86 13.95 -18.51
CA ALA A 18 32.62 13.20 -18.29
C ALA A 18 31.95 13.75 -17.02
N ILE A 19 30.84 14.46 -17.18
CA ILE A 19 29.95 14.83 -16.08
C ILE A 19 29.26 13.54 -15.69
N ALA A 20 29.61 12.94 -14.54
CA ALA A 20 28.87 11.87 -13.94
C ALA A 20 27.50 12.44 -13.53
N ASP A 21 26.43 11.85 -14.06
CA ASP A 21 25.04 12.14 -13.68
C ASP A 21 24.82 11.60 -12.27
N ASP A 22 25.12 12.42 -11.27
CA ASP A 22 24.93 12.10 -9.87
C ASP A 22 23.44 12.24 -9.56
N LYS A 23 22.64 11.21 -9.93
CA LYS A 23 21.26 11.13 -9.47
C LYS A 23 21.30 11.03 -7.96
N PRO A 24 20.59 11.92 -7.24
CA PRO A 24 20.54 11.84 -5.79
C PRO A 24 20.01 10.47 -5.39
N VAL A 25 20.86 9.67 -4.75
CA VAL A 25 20.44 8.43 -4.09
C VAL A 25 19.44 8.87 -3.03
N ALA A 26 18.17 8.50 -3.20
CA ALA A 26 17.15 8.79 -2.22
C ALA A 26 17.60 8.23 -0.87
N ALA A 27 17.78 9.10 0.11
CA ALA A 27 18.23 8.70 1.44
C ALA A 27 17.29 7.62 1.96
N LYS A 28 17.86 6.49 2.42
CA LYS A 28 17.09 5.40 3.05
C LYS A 28 16.28 6.01 4.20
N PRO A 29 14.94 5.80 4.26
CA PRO A 29 14.13 6.39 5.31
C PRO A 29 14.65 5.98 6.67
N GLU A 30 14.81 6.94 7.58
CA GLU A 30 15.22 6.69 8.94
C GLU A 30 14.14 5.83 9.63
N ALA A 31 14.55 4.77 10.33
CA ALA A 31 13.63 3.88 11.03
C ALA A 31 12.94 4.63 12.18
N GLY A 32 11.66 4.36 12.40
CA GLY A 32 10.85 5.00 13.43
C GLY A 32 10.17 6.31 13.00
N ARG A 33 10.30 6.73 11.74
CA ARG A 33 9.55 7.90 11.23
C ARG A 33 8.07 7.53 11.10
N GLU A 34 7.21 8.24 11.81
CA GLU A 34 5.75 8.12 11.71
C GLU A 34 5.19 9.10 10.68
N ILE A 35 4.29 8.62 9.83
CA ILE A 35 3.51 9.39 8.86
C ILE A 35 2.04 9.14 9.17
N VAL A 36 1.31 10.19 9.54
CA VAL A 36 -0.13 10.09 9.78
C VAL A 36 -0.85 10.12 8.44
N LEU A 37 -1.53 9.03 8.09
CA LEU A 37 -2.30 8.90 6.85
C LEU A 37 -3.75 9.38 7.03
N PHE A 38 -4.32 9.16 8.22
CA PHE A 38 -5.66 9.66 8.58
C PHE A 38 -5.76 9.86 10.10
N ASN A 39 -6.18 11.04 10.51
CA ASN A 39 -6.27 11.46 11.91
C ASN A 39 -7.69 11.90 12.34
N GLY A 40 -8.68 11.66 11.50
CA GLY A 40 -10.06 12.04 11.79
C GLY A 40 -10.40 13.52 11.54
N LYS A 41 -9.51 14.31 10.95
CA LYS A 41 -9.74 15.74 10.73
C LYS A 41 -10.16 16.10 9.31
N SER A 42 -9.66 15.36 8.30
CA SER A 42 -9.94 15.63 6.88
C SER A 42 -9.74 14.36 6.05
N LEU A 43 -10.45 14.28 4.92
CA LEU A 43 -10.23 13.34 3.82
C LEU A 43 -9.53 14.00 2.63
N ASP A 44 -8.93 15.19 2.76
CA ASP A 44 -8.32 15.93 1.64
C ASP A 44 -7.21 15.13 0.93
N ASP A 45 -6.53 14.22 1.64
CA ASP A 45 -5.49 13.35 1.10
C ASP A 45 -6.04 12.03 0.53
N TRP A 46 -7.35 11.85 0.57
CA TRP A 46 -8.03 10.66 0.08
C TRP A 46 -8.95 11.00 -1.09
N GLU A 47 -9.05 10.11 -2.05
CA GLU A 47 -9.91 10.24 -3.22
C GLU A 47 -10.84 9.04 -3.29
N MET A 48 -12.14 9.30 -3.27
CA MET A 48 -13.14 8.26 -3.47
C MET A 48 -13.08 7.78 -4.91
N VAL A 49 -13.11 6.47 -5.11
CA VAL A 49 -13.15 5.84 -6.42
C VAL A 49 -14.50 5.16 -6.60
N ASP A 50 -15.20 5.49 -7.67
CA ASP A 50 -16.44 4.81 -8.09
C ASP A 50 -16.14 3.85 -9.25
N VAL A 51 -16.34 2.58 -9.00
CA VAL A 51 -16.19 1.49 -10.00
C VAL A 51 -17.55 1.01 -10.53
N GLY A 52 -18.58 1.80 -10.34
CA GLY A 52 -19.98 1.50 -10.67
C GLY A 52 -20.71 0.89 -9.47
N GLY A 53 -21.55 1.71 -8.84
CA GLY A 53 -22.32 1.31 -7.66
C GLY A 53 -21.54 1.29 -6.35
N SER A 54 -20.41 2.00 -6.29
CA SER A 54 -19.66 2.17 -5.04
C SER A 54 -20.41 3.05 -4.04
N GLY A 55 -20.36 2.71 -2.75
CA GLY A 55 -20.85 3.56 -1.66
C GLY A 55 -19.94 4.75 -1.42
N GLN A 56 -20.49 5.81 -0.85
CA GLN A 56 -19.76 7.04 -0.54
C GLN A 56 -18.73 6.83 0.57
N VAL A 57 -17.65 7.61 0.54
CA VAL A 57 -16.66 7.69 1.62
C VAL A 57 -16.79 9.07 2.27
N GLU A 58 -17.07 9.10 3.57
CA GLU A 58 -17.41 10.31 4.30
C GLU A 58 -16.59 10.45 5.58
N LEU A 59 -16.41 11.68 6.03
CA LEU A 59 -15.84 12.00 7.34
C LEU A 59 -16.98 12.31 8.30
N GLU A 60 -17.20 11.44 9.28
CA GLU A 60 -18.22 11.65 10.30
C GLU A 60 -17.66 11.28 11.68
N GLY A 61 -17.80 12.20 12.64
CA GLY A 61 -17.37 11.97 14.02
C GLY A 61 -15.88 11.63 14.19
N GLY A 62 -15.02 12.09 13.25
CA GLY A 62 -13.60 11.76 13.24
C GLY A 62 -13.27 10.40 12.64
N LEU A 63 -14.23 9.76 11.99
CA LEU A 63 -14.11 8.45 11.35
C LEU A 63 -14.14 8.60 9.83
N MET A 64 -13.36 7.81 9.12
CA MET A 64 -13.56 7.56 7.70
C MET A 64 -14.63 6.48 7.61
N LEU A 65 -15.82 6.85 7.16
CA LEU A 65 -16.92 5.92 6.90
C LEU A 65 -16.88 5.53 5.43
N ILE A 66 -16.80 4.23 5.17
CA ILE A 66 -16.98 3.67 3.84
C ILE A 66 -18.36 3.04 3.81
N ASN A 67 -19.30 3.69 3.13
CA ASN A 67 -20.67 3.22 3.03
C ASN A 67 -20.77 1.98 2.14
N GLN A 68 -21.73 1.12 2.44
CA GLN A 68 -22.01 -0.05 1.61
C GLN A 68 -22.48 0.37 0.23
N GLY A 69 -21.90 -0.23 -0.80
CA GLY A 69 -22.34 -0.13 -2.19
C GLY A 69 -22.77 -1.49 -2.75
N GLU A 70 -23.20 -1.50 -4.01
CA GLU A 70 -23.46 -2.72 -4.78
C GLU A 70 -22.18 -3.40 -5.26
N ASN A 71 -21.05 -2.65 -5.22
CA ASN A 71 -19.75 -3.10 -5.61
C ASN A 71 -18.71 -2.70 -4.54
N ILE A 72 -17.41 -2.91 -4.86
CA ILE A 72 -16.32 -2.46 -3.99
C ILE A 72 -16.45 -0.94 -3.76
N SER A 73 -16.30 -0.52 -2.52
CA SER A 73 -16.40 0.88 -2.09
C SER A 73 -15.11 1.29 -1.38
N GLY A 74 -14.64 2.51 -1.55
CA GLY A 74 -13.43 2.93 -0.84
C GLY A 74 -12.77 4.18 -1.38
N ALA A 75 -11.58 4.48 -0.84
CA ALA A 75 -10.77 5.62 -1.22
C ALA A 75 -9.28 5.29 -1.33
N VAL A 76 -8.62 5.99 -2.25
CA VAL A 76 -7.18 5.90 -2.52
C VAL A 76 -6.46 7.05 -1.83
N TYR A 77 -5.31 6.77 -1.23
CA TYR A 77 -4.45 7.79 -0.66
C TYR A 77 -3.63 8.50 -1.75
N LYS A 78 -3.91 9.78 -1.99
CA LYS A 78 -3.35 10.56 -3.11
C LYS A 78 -1.83 10.74 -3.07
N LYS A 79 -1.22 10.69 -1.90
CA LYS A 79 0.22 10.90 -1.69
C LYS A 79 1.01 9.59 -1.58
N ALA A 80 0.44 8.47 -1.99
CA ALA A 80 1.04 7.15 -1.81
C ALA A 80 2.42 7.01 -2.47
N ALA A 81 2.67 7.67 -3.60
CA ALA A 81 3.97 7.63 -4.29
C ALA A 81 5.14 8.23 -3.46
N ALA A 82 4.85 9.05 -2.45
CA ALA A 82 5.85 9.62 -1.54
C ALA A 82 6.14 8.75 -0.31
N LEU A 83 5.43 7.61 -0.16
CA LEU A 83 5.59 6.69 0.96
C LEU A 83 6.71 5.67 0.69
N PRO A 84 7.29 5.08 1.74
CA PRO A 84 8.18 3.94 1.58
C PRO A 84 7.41 2.76 0.96
N MET A 85 8.07 2.02 0.06
CA MET A 85 7.49 0.87 -0.64
C MET A 85 7.84 -0.47 0.01
N ILE A 86 8.81 -0.48 0.94
CA ILE A 86 9.22 -1.61 1.79
C ILE A 86 9.67 -1.08 3.15
N ASN A 87 9.83 -1.96 4.11
CA ASN A 87 10.32 -1.68 5.45
C ASN A 87 9.45 -0.64 6.17
N TYR A 88 8.16 -0.92 6.20
CA TYR A 88 7.18 -0.10 6.92
C TYR A 88 6.12 -0.96 7.61
N GLU A 89 5.46 -0.35 8.57
CA GLU A 89 4.22 -0.84 9.18
C GLU A 89 3.09 0.14 8.93
N ILE A 90 1.89 -0.38 8.67
CA ILE A 90 0.65 0.39 8.73
C ILE A 90 -0.15 -0.10 9.92
N THR A 91 -0.59 0.84 10.76
CA THR A 91 -1.49 0.58 11.88
C THR A 91 -2.77 1.36 11.70
N LEU A 92 -3.88 0.75 12.07
CA LEU A 92 -5.21 1.35 12.03
C LEU A 92 -6.13 0.68 13.03
N GLU A 93 -7.28 1.27 13.24
CA GLU A 93 -8.41 0.63 13.89
C GLU A 93 -9.60 0.63 12.92
N ALA A 94 -10.27 -0.50 12.77
CA ALA A 94 -11.44 -0.64 11.93
C ALA A 94 -12.55 -1.42 12.60
N LYS A 95 -13.77 -1.17 12.18
CA LYS A 95 -14.96 -1.97 12.58
C LYS A 95 -15.91 -2.14 11.42
N ARG A 96 -16.55 -3.30 11.35
CA ARG A 96 -17.72 -3.53 10.51
C ARG A 96 -18.92 -2.92 11.21
N MET A 97 -19.65 -2.05 10.52
CA MET A 97 -20.87 -1.44 11.06
C MET A 97 -22.10 -2.18 10.57
N GLN A 98 -22.09 -2.63 9.32
CA GLN A 98 -23.17 -3.37 8.68
C GLN A 98 -22.61 -4.16 7.51
N GLY A 99 -23.26 -5.25 7.13
CA GLY A 99 -22.88 -6.07 5.97
C GLY A 99 -22.32 -7.42 6.36
N VAL A 100 -21.87 -8.19 5.36
CA VAL A 100 -21.55 -9.61 5.53
C VAL A 100 -20.22 -10.02 4.92
N ASP A 101 -19.46 -9.08 4.35
CA ASP A 101 -18.18 -9.37 3.70
C ASP A 101 -17.07 -8.50 4.30
N PHE A 102 -15.93 -8.31 3.58
CA PHE A 102 -14.79 -7.65 4.18
C PHE A 102 -15.07 -6.17 4.50
N PHE A 103 -14.66 -5.81 5.72
CA PHE A 103 -14.72 -4.44 6.22
C PHE A 103 -13.37 -3.71 6.17
N VAL A 104 -12.30 -4.44 5.85
CA VAL A 104 -11.00 -3.90 5.51
C VAL A 104 -10.44 -4.65 4.31
N GLY A 105 -10.30 -3.94 3.20
CA GLY A 105 -9.41 -4.24 2.11
C GLY A 105 -8.32 -3.17 2.09
N LEU A 106 -7.22 -3.38 2.79
CA LEU A 106 -6.08 -2.48 2.76
C LEU A 106 -5.19 -2.89 1.61
N THR A 107 -5.23 -2.13 0.50
CA THR A 107 -4.26 -2.27 -0.59
C THR A 107 -2.99 -1.50 -0.24
N PHE A 108 -1.83 -2.10 -0.51
CA PHE A 108 -0.53 -1.55 -0.12
C PHE A 108 0.57 -1.95 -1.10
N PRO A 109 1.61 -1.09 -1.32
CA PRO A 109 2.72 -1.39 -2.21
C PRO A 109 3.75 -2.32 -1.57
N VAL A 110 4.39 -3.16 -2.42
CA VAL A 110 5.48 -4.07 -2.04
C VAL A 110 6.63 -3.89 -3.03
N GLY A 111 7.62 -3.11 -2.67
CA GLY A 111 8.78 -2.79 -3.52
C GLY A 111 8.60 -1.59 -4.44
N ASP A 112 7.45 -1.44 -5.07
CA ASP A 112 7.10 -0.28 -5.90
C ASP A 112 5.58 -0.08 -6.02
N VAL A 113 5.15 0.98 -6.71
CA VAL A 113 3.72 1.34 -6.86
C VAL A 113 2.93 0.40 -7.78
N LYS A 114 3.59 -0.46 -8.53
CA LYS A 114 2.94 -1.40 -9.48
C LYS A 114 2.75 -2.78 -8.86
N HIS A 115 3.57 -3.14 -7.88
CA HIS A 115 3.48 -4.39 -7.15
C HIS A 115 2.78 -4.13 -5.82
N CYS A 116 1.48 -4.36 -5.80
CA CYS A 116 0.63 -4.14 -4.63
C CYS A 116 -0.10 -5.43 -4.27
N ALA A 117 -0.43 -5.59 -3.01
CA ALA A 117 -1.32 -6.63 -2.51
C ALA A 117 -2.42 -6.00 -1.67
N THR A 118 -3.44 -6.79 -1.31
CA THR A 118 -4.53 -6.33 -0.45
C THR A 118 -4.64 -7.23 0.78
N LEU A 119 -4.47 -6.66 1.97
CA LEU A 119 -4.87 -7.33 3.21
C LEU A 119 -6.39 -7.27 3.33
N VAL A 120 -7.02 -8.43 3.33
CA VAL A 120 -8.45 -8.58 3.50
C VAL A 120 -8.75 -9.00 4.94
N CYS A 121 -9.70 -8.32 5.61
CA CYS A 121 -10.23 -8.76 6.90
C CYS A 121 -11.75 -8.92 6.80
N GLY A 122 -12.22 -10.14 7.05
CA GLY A 122 -13.63 -10.50 7.03
C GLY A 122 -14.21 -10.74 5.63
N GLY A 123 -13.40 -11.19 4.69
CA GLY A 123 -13.87 -11.55 3.36
C GLY A 123 -14.59 -12.90 3.28
N TRP A 124 -15.10 -13.21 2.09
CA TRP A 124 -15.79 -14.47 1.77
C TRP A 124 -16.89 -14.83 2.77
N GLY A 125 -17.80 -13.90 2.97
CA GLY A 125 -18.93 -14.09 3.89
C GLY A 125 -18.58 -13.75 5.35
N GLY A 126 -17.57 -12.91 5.57
CA GLY A 126 -17.35 -12.25 6.86
C GLY A 126 -16.22 -12.82 7.74
N SER A 127 -15.51 -13.89 7.32
CA SER A 127 -14.59 -14.59 8.22
C SER A 127 -13.15 -14.73 7.70
N VAL A 128 -12.90 -14.69 6.40
CA VAL A 128 -11.55 -14.89 5.86
C VAL A 128 -10.68 -13.65 6.07
N THR A 129 -9.47 -13.89 6.58
CA THR A 129 -8.39 -12.90 6.66
C THR A 129 -7.18 -13.45 5.93
N GLY A 130 -6.59 -12.66 5.02
CA GLY A 130 -5.46 -13.09 4.20
C GLY A 130 -4.99 -12.00 3.25
N ILE A 131 -3.95 -12.29 2.47
CA ILE A 131 -3.38 -11.41 1.44
C ILE A 131 -3.87 -11.83 0.06
N SER A 132 -4.45 -10.91 -0.66
CA SER A 132 -4.89 -11.07 -2.06
C SER A 132 -4.06 -10.13 -2.96
N SER A 133 -3.23 -10.61 -3.92
CA SER A 133 -3.00 -12.02 -4.27
C SER A 133 -1.50 -12.35 -4.17
N ILE A 134 -1.20 -13.60 -3.88
CA ILE A 134 0.16 -14.16 -3.90
C ILE A 134 0.17 -15.30 -4.92
N ASP A 135 1.09 -15.24 -5.90
CA ASP A 135 1.21 -16.21 -7.01
C ASP A 135 -0.09 -16.40 -7.81
N GLY A 136 -0.91 -15.33 -7.86
CA GLY A 136 -2.21 -15.32 -8.54
C GLY A 136 -3.34 -15.98 -7.73
N LEU A 137 -3.08 -16.42 -6.51
CA LEU A 137 -4.08 -17.02 -5.60
C LEU A 137 -4.63 -15.94 -4.65
N ASP A 138 -5.94 -15.95 -4.45
CA ASP A 138 -6.62 -15.04 -3.54
C ASP A 138 -6.39 -15.36 -2.06
N ALA A 139 -6.82 -14.43 -1.19
CA ALA A 139 -6.71 -14.57 0.27
C ALA A 139 -7.37 -15.85 0.82
N SER A 140 -8.38 -16.39 0.14
CA SER A 140 -9.03 -17.65 0.53
C SER A 140 -8.32 -18.91 0.02
N GLU A 141 -7.33 -18.77 -0.88
CA GLU A 141 -6.74 -19.87 -1.64
C GLU A 141 -5.24 -20.05 -1.37
N ASN A 142 -4.57 -19.02 -0.83
CA ASN A 142 -3.13 -19.08 -0.54
C ASN A 142 -2.84 -19.35 0.95
N ASN A 143 -1.57 -19.50 1.28
CA ASN A 143 -1.11 -19.86 2.63
C ASN A 143 -1.43 -18.82 3.71
N THR A 144 -1.77 -17.59 3.34
CA THR A 144 -2.13 -16.55 4.30
C THR A 144 -3.58 -16.66 4.78
N SER A 145 -4.36 -17.56 4.20
CA SER A 145 -5.77 -17.76 4.55
C SER A 145 -5.94 -18.16 6.00
N SER A 146 -6.66 -17.37 6.76
CA SER A 146 -7.02 -17.65 8.12
C SER A 146 -8.48 -17.27 8.40
N TYR A 147 -9.11 -17.97 9.34
CA TYR A 147 -10.50 -17.71 9.72
C TYR A 147 -10.54 -16.96 11.05
N GLN A 148 -11.16 -15.78 11.02
CA GLN A 148 -11.34 -14.94 12.19
C GLN A 148 -12.85 -14.63 12.37
N ARG A 149 -13.30 -14.61 13.61
CA ARG A 149 -14.64 -14.12 13.91
C ARG A 149 -14.61 -12.60 14.14
N TYR A 150 -15.37 -11.87 13.35
CA TYR A 150 -15.54 -10.43 13.50
C TYR A 150 -16.98 -10.12 13.94
N ASN A 151 -17.12 -9.44 15.08
CA ASN A 151 -18.39 -8.96 15.55
C ASN A 151 -18.68 -7.57 14.98
N ASP A 152 -19.92 -7.30 14.65
CA ASP A 152 -20.32 -5.97 14.21
C ASP A 152 -20.17 -4.94 15.34
N ASN A 153 -19.85 -3.72 14.96
CA ASN A 153 -19.61 -2.59 15.86
C ASN A 153 -18.46 -2.76 16.87
N GLN A 154 -17.67 -3.82 16.77
CA GLN A 154 -16.44 -4.00 17.54
C GLN A 154 -15.24 -3.40 16.79
N TRP A 155 -14.44 -2.59 17.49
CA TRP A 155 -13.17 -2.09 16.98
C TRP A 155 -12.09 -3.16 17.03
N TYR A 156 -11.35 -3.30 15.92
CA TYR A 156 -10.21 -4.19 15.77
C TYR A 156 -8.97 -3.37 15.44
N PRO A 157 -7.95 -3.32 16.33
CA PRO A 157 -6.63 -2.86 15.95
C PRO A 157 -6.06 -3.80 14.88
N ILE A 158 -5.57 -3.22 13.79
CA ILE A 158 -4.98 -3.96 12.68
C ILE A 158 -3.59 -3.39 12.44
N LYS A 159 -2.62 -4.28 12.27
CA LYS A 159 -1.25 -3.93 11.90
C LYS A 159 -0.81 -4.78 10.72
N LEU A 160 -0.25 -4.13 9.72
CA LEU A 160 0.42 -4.74 8.57
C LEU A 160 1.88 -4.34 8.61
N ARG A 161 2.78 -5.30 8.44
CA ARG A 161 4.22 -5.07 8.24
C ARG A 161 4.63 -5.57 6.86
N VAL A 162 5.35 -4.72 6.13
CA VAL A 162 5.87 -5.01 4.79
C VAL A 162 7.39 -4.87 4.80
N THR A 163 8.07 -5.93 4.47
CA THR A 163 9.52 -5.95 4.25
C THR A 163 9.84 -6.43 2.84
N ALA A 164 11.09 -6.46 2.46
CA ALA A 164 11.51 -6.98 1.15
C ALA A 164 11.23 -8.48 0.98
N LYS A 165 11.12 -9.23 2.10
CA LYS A 165 11.03 -10.70 2.09
C LYS A 165 9.80 -11.26 2.79
N ASN A 166 9.05 -10.44 3.53
CA ASN A 166 7.97 -10.95 4.36
C ASN A 166 6.80 -9.98 4.47
N LEU A 167 5.60 -10.52 4.47
CA LEU A 167 4.35 -9.84 4.82
C LEU A 167 3.82 -10.42 6.13
N SER A 168 3.65 -9.58 7.14
CA SER A 168 3.07 -9.99 8.42
C SER A 168 1.87 -9.12 8.75
N ALA A 169 0.82 -9.72 9.34
CA ALA A 169 -0.33 -8.96 9.81
C ALA A 169 -0.83 -9.45 11.17
N TRP A 170 -1.41 -8.52 11.93
CA TRP A 170 -2.00 -8.76 13.24
C TRP A 170 -3.41 -8.18 13.29
N VAL A 171 -4.29 -8.88 14.00
CA VAL A 171 -5.61 -8.39 14.40
C VAL A 171 -5.67 -8.45 15.93
N GLY A 172 -5.75 -7.30 16.57
CA GLY A 172 -5.44 -7.19 18.00
C GLY A 172 -4.00 -7.63 18.27
N ASP A 173 -3.81 -8.45 19.29
CA ASP A 173 -2.50 -9.01 19.65
C ASP A 173 -2.14 -10.29 18.89
N LYS A 174 -3.07 -10.84 18.11
CA LYS A 174 -2.88 -12.09 17.37
C LYS A 174 -2.22 -11.83 16.03
N GLN A 175 -1.05 -12.42 15.78
CA GLN A 175 -0.49 -12.51 14.44
C GLN A 175 -1.33 -13.50 13.61
N VAL A 176 -1.89 -13.01 12.51
CA VAL A 176 -2.78 -13.80 11.65
C VAL A 176 -2.13 -14.15 10.32
N ILE A 177 -1.07 -13.42 9.95
CA ILE A 177 -0.28 -13.65 8.74
C ILE A 177 1.20 -13.52 9.08
N ASP A 178 1.99 -14.45 8.55
CA ASP A 178 3.45 -14.43 8.54
C ASP A 178 3.91 -15.20 7.29
N GLU A 179 4.13 -14.47 6.19
CA GLU A 179 4.33 -15.05 4.87
C GLU A 179 5.63 -14.59 4.25
N ASP A 180 6.51 -15.55 3.96
CA ASP A 180 7.69 -15.31 3.14
C ASP A 180 7.28 -15.08 1.69
N ILE A 181 7.70 -13.94 1.13
CA ILE A 181 7.38 -13.53 -0.25
C ILE A 181 8.60 -13.55 -1.18
N GLU A 182 9.73 -14.08 -0.74
CA GLU A 182 10.92 -14.16 -1.59
C GLU A 182 10.65 -15.06 -2.81
N GLY A 183 10.80 -14.48 -4.01
CA GLY A 183 10.52 -15.16 -5.27
C GLY A 183 9.03 -15.31 -5.64
N LYS A 184 8.12 -14.80 -4.83
CA LYS A 184 6.68 -14.86 -5.11
C LYS A 184 6.20 -13.67 -5.93
N LYS A 185 5.19 -13.91 -6.76
CA LYS A 185 4.50 -12.87 -7.52
C LYS A 185 3.47 -12.19 -6.62
N ILE A 186 3.69 -10.91 -6.33
CA ILE A 186 2.75 -10.08 -5.59
C ILE A 186 1.90 -9.29 -6.57
N SER A 187 0.59 -9.34 -6.42
CA SER A 187 -0.37 -8.61 -7.24
C SER A 187 -1.66 -8.34 -6.46
N VAL A 188 -2.51 -7.47 -6.96
CA VAL A 188 -3.90 -7.40 -6.52
C VAL A 188 -4.74 -8.41 -7.31
N ARG A 189 -5.92 -8.72 -6.81
CA ARG A 189 -6.93 -9.49 -7.56
C ARG A 189 -7.31 -8.72 -8.82
N PRO A 190 -7.34 -9.36 -10.02
CA PRO A 190 -7.83 -8.71 -11.23
C PRO A 190 -9.28 -8.23 -11.08
N GLY A 191 -9.56 -7.03 -11.59
CA GLY A 191 -10.89 -6.44 -11.59
C GLY A 191 -10.98 -5.10 -10.86
N PRO A 192 -12.11 -4.77 -10.21
CA PRO A 192 -12.36 -3.43 -9.67
C PRO A 192 -11.31 -2.92 -8.68
N VAL A 193 -10.63 -3.81 -7.94
CA VAL A 193 -9.58 -3.41 -6.96
C VAL A 193 -8.37 -2.76 -7.65
N GLU A 194 -8.14 -2.99 -8.93
CA GLU A 194 -7.06 -2.36 -9.71
C GLU A 194 -7.20 -0.83 -9.77
N SER A 195 -8.42 -0.31 -9.61
CA SER A 195 -8.68 1.13 -9.55
C SER A 195 -8.28 1.77 -8.21
N TYR A 196 -7.92 0.96 -7.22
CA TYR A 196 -7.61 1.40 -5.86
C TYR A 196 -6.10 1.36 -5.52
N LEU A 197 -5.24 1.27 -6.54
CA LEU A 197 -3.77 1.27 -6.36
C LEU A 197 -3.24 2.69 -6.09
N PRO A 198 -2.07 2.83 -5.44
CA PRO A 198 -1.27 1.78 -4.80
C PRO A 198 -1.54 1.61 -3.30
N LEU A 199 -2.25 2.55 -2.65
CA LEU A 199 -2.63 2.51 -1.24
C LEU A 199 -4.07 2.96 -1.07
N SER A 200 -4.91 2.09 -0.51
CA SER A 200 -6.33 2.37 -0.36
C SER A 200 -6.95 1.60 0.80
N PHE A 201 -8.11 2.07 1.22
CA PHE A 201 -9.07 1.29 2.01
C PHE A 201 -10.32 1.02 1.18
N THR A 202 -10.74 -0.24 1.19
CA THR A 202 -11.95 -0.69 0.50
C THR A 202 -12.79 -1.60 1.39
N THR A 203 -14.08 -1.70 1.04
CA THR A 203 -15.04 -2.68 1.59
C THR A 203 -15.80 -3.34 0.45
N TYR A 204 -16.46 -4.47 0.72
CA TYR A 204 -17.35 -5.12 -0.22
C TYR A 204 -18.61 -5.57 0.49
N ASN A 205 -19.78 -5.19 -0.02
CA ASN A 205 -21.08 -5.48 0.60
C ASN A 205 -21.12 -5.17 2.11
N THR A 206 -20.41 -4.12 2.53
CA THR A 206 -20.16 -3.86 3.95
C THR A 206 -19.96 -2.37 4.16
N MET A 207 -20.58 -1.84 5.22
CA MET A 207 -20.28 -0.52 5.76
C MET A 207 -19.23 -0.64 6.86
N ALA A 208 -18.16 0.12 6.77
CA ALA A 208 -17.06 0.12 7.74
C ALA A 208 -16.72 1.51 8.23
N ALA A 209 -16.15 1.57 9.43
CA ALA A 209 -15.51 2.77 9.98
C ALA A 209 -14.04 2.50 10.25
N ILE A 210 -13.19 3.47 9.86
CA ILE A 210 -11.72 3.40 10.01
C ILE A 210 -11.25 4.66 10.74
N ARG A 211 -10.24 4.51 11.61
CA ARG A 211 -9.60 5.61 12.32
C ARG A 211 -8.13 5.33 12.63
N ASN A 212 -7.39 6.37 13.05
CA ASN A 212 -6.01 6.28 13.57
C ASN A 212 -5.05 5.59 12.61
N VAL A 213 -5.09 5.98 11.32
CA VAL A 213 -4.24 5.35 10.29
C VAL A 213 -2.87 6.00 10.27
N LYS A 214 -1.83 5.19 10.50
CA LYS A 214 -0.44 5.62 10.53
C LYS A 214 0.43 4.65 9.75
N LEU A 215 1.48 5.18 9.14
CA LEU A 215 2.57 4.41 8.58
C LEU A 215 3.85 4.76 9.34
N THR A 216 4.58 3.74 9.78
CA THR A 216 5.87 3.89 10.46
C THR A 216 6.96 3.17 9.68
N THR A 217 8.06 3.85 9.38
CA THR A 217 9.23 3.19 8.78
C THR A 217 9.91 2.28 9.79
N ILE A 218 10.34 1.10 9.37
CA ILE A 218 11.07 0.16 10.21
C ILE A 218 12.49 -0.06 9.68
N ALA A 219 13.38 -0.49 10.56
CA ALA A 219 14.69 -0.97 10.14
C ALA A 219 14.53 -2.22 9.27
N GLU A 220 15.46 -2.40 8.34
CA GLU A 220 15.54 -3.66 7.59
C GLU A 220 15.78 -4.81 8.58
N PRO A 221 14.94 -5.86 8.55
CA PRO A 221 15.18 -7.04 9.38
C PRO A 221 16.56 -7.65 9.07
N LYS A 222 17.27 -8.05 10.10
CA LYS A 222 18.59 -8.69 9.96
C LYS A 222 18.47 -10.10 9.44
#